data_cba97a9a3f93437d48eae7ce0cd7f1f9
#
_entry.id   cba97a9a3f93437d48eae7ce0cd7f1f9
#
_cell.length_a   1.000
_cell.length_b   1.000
_cell.length_c   1.000
_cell.angle_alpha   90.00
_cell.angle_beta   90.00
_cell.angle_gamma   90.00
#
_symmetry.space_group_name_H-M   'P 1'
#
loop_
_entity.id
_entity.type
_entity.pdbx_description
1 polymer ?
#
loop_
_entity_poly.entity_id
_entity_poly.type
_entity_poly.pdbx_seq_one_letter_code
_entity_poly.pdbx_strand_id
1 'polypeptide(L)'
;MAENRGVVYVGPGKVEVHDIPFPKLASPQGRHIEHGVILRVVSTNICGSDQHMVRGRTTAPAGLVLGHEITGEVLEVGRDVETLKVGDLVSVPFNVACGRCRTCKEQHTGVCLSVNPSRAGGAYGYVDMGGWIGGQAEYVMVPYADFNLLKFPDRDRAMEKITDLTCLSDILPTGYHGAVTAGVGPGATVYVAGAGPVGMAAAASARLLGAAVVIVGDVNPVRLAHARSVGFETVDLSQDTTLADQIFGILGDAEVDCAIDCVGFEARGHGHEGATHEAPATVLNSLMEITRAAGRIGIPGLYVTDDPGAVDAAARRGSLSIRLGLGWAKSHSLHTGQTPVMKYNRALMQAILWDRIRIADIVGVQVITLDDAPNGYHEFDAGAPKKFVIDPHQMFRKAA
;
A
#
# COMPACT_ATOMS: atom_id res chain seq x y z
N MET A 1 18.43 -10.11 -27.34
CA MET A 1 18.27 -9.29 -26.13
C MET A 1 17.28 -10.04 -25.26
N ALA A 2 17.43 -10.04 -23.96
CA ALA A 2 16.41 -10.66 -23.09
C ALA A 2 15.08 -9.94 -23.32
N GLU A 3 14.01 -10.70 -23.45
CA GLU A 3 12.65 -10.18 -23.57
C GLU A 3 12.18 -9.80 -22.17
N ASN A 4 11.30 -8.83 -22.07
CA ASN A 4 10.66 -8.43 -20.83
C ASN A 4 9.17 -8.20 -21.09
N ARG A 5 8.31 -8.70 -20.23
CA ARG A 5 6.87 -8.47 -20.30
C ARG A 5 6.39 -7.79 -19.04
N GLY A 6 5.36 -6.98 -19.14
CA GLY A 6 4.81 -6.27 -18.00
C GLY A 6 3.34 -5.89 -18.17
N VAL A 7 2.70 -5.59 -17.05
CA VAL A 7 1.31 -5.12 -17.00
C VAL A 7 1.28 -3.64 -17.34
N VAL A 8 0.57 -3.31 -18.40
CA VAL A 8 0.48 -1.95 -18.96
C VAL A 8 -0.93 -1.43 -18.81
N TYR A 9 -1.06 -0.23 -18.26
CA TYR A 9 -2.30 0.52 -18.30
C TYR A 9 -2.57 1.03 -19.72
N VAL A 10 -3.67 0.62 -20.33
CA VAL A 10 -4.02 1.00 -21.70
C VAL A 10 -5.17 2.01 -21.77
N GLY A 11 -5.86 2.24 -20.66
CA GLY A 11 -6.94 3.20 -20.54
C GLY A 11 -7.88 2.84 -19.37
N PRO A 12 -8.87 3.69 -19.05
CA PRO A 12 -9.79 3.45 -17.94
C PRO A 12 -10.46 2.07 -18.00
N GLY A 13 -10.38 1.33 -16.90
CA GLY A 13 -10.91 -0.02 -16.76
C GLY A 13 -10.09 -1.12 -17.43
N LYS A 14 -8.93 -0.80 -18.02
CA LYS A 14 -8.22 -1.77 -18.85
C LYS A 14 -6.71 -1.81 -18.61
N VAL A 15 -6.21 -2.99 -18.32
CA VAL A 15 -4.78 -3.33 -18.30
C VAL A 15 -4.52 -4.53 -19.20
N GLU A 16 -3.34 -4.60 -19.78
CA GLU A 16 -2.90 -5.71 -20.64
C GLU A 16 -1.46 -6.08 -20.33
N VAL A 17 -1.06 -7.30 -20.65
CA VAL A 17 0.33 -7.74 -20.61
C VAL A 17 0.96 -7.49 -21.97
N HIS A 18 1.99 -6.67 -22.01
CA HIS A 18 2.70 -6.32 -23.23
C HIS A 18 4.19 -6.68 -23.14
N ASP A 19 4.81 -6.85 -24.31
CA ASP A 19 6.26 -6.79 -24.43
C ASP A 19 6.72 -5.36 -24.15
N ILE A 20 7.68 -5.23 -23.24
CA ILE A 20 8.26 -3.95 -22.83
C ILE A 20 9.79 -4.02 -22.93
N PRO A 21 10.48 -2.88 -23.03
CA PRO A 21 11.93 -2.89 -23.08
C PRO A 21 12.57 -3.55 -21.85
N PHE A 22 13.60 -4.37 -22.07
CA PHE A 22 14.43 -4.85 -20.97
C PHE A 22 15.04 -3.65 -20.21
N PRO A 23 15.02 -3.63 -18.86
CA PRO A 23 15.46 -2.48 -18.09
C PRO A 23 16.98 -2.23 -18.31
N LYS A 24 17.35 -0.96 -18.22
CA LYS A 24 18.74 -0.49 -18.28
C LYS A 24 19.06 0.28 -17.01
N LEU A 25 20.33 0.32 -16.62
CA LEU A 25 20.81 1.17 -15.54
C LEU A 25 20.76 2.66 -15.96
N ALA A 26 19.57 3.20 -16.03
CA ALA A 26 19.30 4.57 -16.43
C ALA A 26 18.14 5.20 -15.65
N SER A 27 18.25 6.49 -15.37
CA SER A 27 17.14 7.27 -14.80
C SER A 27 16.00 7.41 -15.82
N PRO A 28 14.78 7.80 -15.40
CA PRO A 28 13.67 8.07 -16.31
C PRO A 28 13.98 9.12 -17.38
N GLN A 29 14.95 10.02 -17.11
CA GLN A 29 15.43 11.04 -18.06
C GLN A 29 16.53 10.52 -19.01
N GLY A 30 16.80 9.20 -19.00
CA GLY A 30 17.81 8.54 -19.85
C GLY A 30 19.26 8.73 -19.42
N ARG A 31 19.52 9.31 -18.23
CA ARG A 31 20.87 9.41 -17.69
C ARG A 31 21.35 8.07 -17.17
N HIS A 32 22.52 7.59 -17.59
CA HIS A 32 23.14 6.39 -17.05
C HIS A 32 23.41 6.52 -15.54
N ILE A 33 23.18 5.45 -14.78
CA ILE A 33 23.41 5.36 -13.35
C ILE A 33 24.24 4.13 -13.02
N GLU A 34 25.14 4.25 -12.03
CA GLU A 34 26.03 3.16 -11.57
C GLU A 34 25.64 2.64 -10.18
N HIS A 35 24.69 3.29 -9.51
CA HIS A 35 24.23 2.96 -8.16
C HIS A 35 22.92 2.14 -8.14
N GLY A 36 22.59 1.51 -9.25
CA GLY A 36 21.38 0.72 -9.41
C GLY A 36 21.67 -0.76 -9.62
N VAL A 37 20.61 -1.56 -9.59
CA VAL A 37 20.61 -2.98 -9.95
C VAL A 37 19.47 -3.27 -10.93
N ILE A 38 19.61 -4.36 -11.69
CA ILE A 38 18.49 -4.97 -12.41
C ILE A 38 18.07 -6.21 -11.63
N LEU A 39 16.77 -6.32 -11.37
CA LEU A 39 16.17 -7.46 -10.68
C LEU A 39 15.42 -8.35 -11.67
N ARG A 40 15.53 -9.66 -11.49
CA ARG A 40 14.51 -10.62 -11.88
C ARG A 40 13.40 -10.56 -10.82
N VAL A 41 12.20 -10.21 -11.22
CA VAL A 41 11.07 -10.07 -10.30
C VAL A 41 10.62 -11.46 -9.84
N VAL A 42 10.69 -11.73 -8.54
CA VAL A 42 10.20 -12.97 -7.92
C VAL A 42 8.71 -12.84 -7.63
N SER A 43 8.30 -11.69 -7.13
CA SER A 43 6.89 -11.36 -6.96
C SER A 43 6.64 -9.86 -7.10
N THR A 44 5.45 -9.54 -7.54
CA THR A 44 4.91 -8.18 -7.54
C THR A 44 3.42 -8.24 -7.27
N ASN A 45 2.84 -7.18 -6.70
CA ASN A 45 1.48 -7.29 -6.22
C ASN A 45 0.57 -6.24 -6.86
N ILE A 46 -0.75 -6.54 -6.92
CA ILE A 46 -1.78 -5.56 -7.25
C ILE A 46 -2.14 -4.79 -5.98
N CYS A 47 -2.10 -3.46 -6.05
CA CYS A 47 -2.43 -2.54 -4.97
C CYS A 47 -3.70 -1.72 -5.26
N GLY A 48 -4.34 -1.21 -4.20
CA GLY A 48 -5.45 -0.27 -4.33
C GLY A 48 -5.07 1.02 -5.06
N SER A 49 -3.85 1.50 -4.88
CA SER A 49 -3.34 2.68 -5.59
C SER A 49 -3.19 2.45 -7.09
N ASP A 50 -2.81 1.24 -7.55
CA ASP A 50 -2.85 0.88 -8.97
C ASP A 50 -4.30 0.92 -9.50
N GLN A 51 -5.25 0.42 -8.70
CA GLN A 51 -6.67 0.37 -9.09
C GLN A 51 -7.27 1.76 -9.30
N HIS A 52 -6.85 2.77 -8.51
CA HIS A 52 -7.24 4.17 -8.75
C HIS A 52 -6.80 4.66 -10.14
N MET A 53 -5.58 4.32 -10.58
CA MET A 53 -5.12 4.62 -11.94
C MET A 53 -5.96 3.87 -12.98
N VAL A 54 -6.19 2.58 -12.76
CA VAL A 54 -6.97 1.73 -13.68
C VAL A 54 -8.41 2.23 -13.83
N ARG A 55 -9.03 2.73 -12.76
CA ARG A 55 -10.37 3.35 -12.81
C ARG A 55 -10.39 4.71 -13.53
N GLY A 56 -9.24 5.27 -13.93
CA GLY A 56 -9.14 6.60 -14.52
C GLY A 56 -9.33 7.73 -13.50
N ARG A 57 -9.04 7.47 -12.22
CA ARG A 57 -9.14 8.43 -11.11
C ARG A 57 -7.85 9.21 -10.87
N THR A 58 -6.93 9.13 -11.82
CA THR A 58 -5.65 9.87 -11.85
C THR A 58 -5.35 10.30 -13.28
N THR A 59 -4.30 11.10 -13.45
CA THR A 59 -3.81 11.55 -14.76
C THR A 59 -2.86 10.55 -15.44
N ALA A 60 -2.93 9.25 -15.07
CA ALA A 60 -2.06 8.23 -15.63
C ALA A 60 -2.21 8.12 -17.16
N PRO A 61 -1.11 8.19 -17.92
CA PRO A 61 -1.14 8.05 -19.37
C PRO A 61 -1.25 6.59 -19.78
N ALA A 62 -1.91 6.31 -20.91
CA ALA A 62 -1.83 4.99 -21.54
C ALA A 62 -0.37 4.65 -21.88
N GLY A 63 0.01 3.38 -21.70
CA GLY A 63 1.38 2.89 -21.87
C GLY A 63 2.19 2.85 -20.58
N LEU A 64 1.65 3.33 -19.44
CA LEU A 64 2.32 3.23 -18.15
C LEU A 64 2.43 1.75 -17.72
N VAL A 65 3.65 1.28 -17.47
CA VAL A 65 3.90 -0.03 -16.83
C VAL A 65 3.62 0.11 -15.34
N LEU A 66 2.69 -0.69 -14.83
CA LEU A 66 2.21 -0.63 -13.45
C LEU A 66 3.13 -1.35 -12.47
N GLY A 67 2.86 -1.18 -11.17
CA GLY A 67 3.42 -1.97 -10.08
C GLY A 67 4.54 -1.31 -9.31
N HIS A 68 4.32 -1.17 -8.01
CA HIS A 68 5.27 -0.57 -7.08
C HIS A 68 5.61 -1.51 -5.90
N GLU A 69 4.92 -2.64 -5.79
CA GLU A 69 5.22 -3.65 -4.77
C GLU A 69 6.07 -4.76 -5.37
N ILE A 70 7.35 -4.81 -5.05
CA ILE A 70 8.31 -5.66 -5.76
C ILE A 70 9.19 -6.43 -4.77
N THR A 71 9.35 -7.72 -5.02
CA THR A 71 10.39 -8.58 -4.44
C THR A 71 11.16 -9.21 -5.59
N GLY A 72 12.49 -9.18 -5.55
CA GLY A 72 13.27 -9.63 -6.69
C GLY A 72 14.62 -10.24 -6.31
N GLU A 73 15.21 -10.94 -7.25
CA GLU A 73 16.57 -11.47 -7.18
C GLU A 73 17.49 -10.59 -8.04
N VAL A 74 18.63 -10.17 -7.48
CA VAL A 74 19.60 -9.33 -8.18
C VAL A 74 20.21 -10.09 -9.36
N LEU A 75 20.04 -9.56 -10.57
CA LEU A 75 20.54 -10.12 -11.82
C LEU A 75 21.79 -9.38 -12.32
N GLU A 76 21.79 -8.05 -12.20
CA GLU A 76 22.90 -7.19 -12.62
C GLU A 76 23.13 -6.11 -11.57
N VAL A 77 24.40 -5.75 -11.36
CA VAL A 77 24.83 -4.80 -10.32
C VAL A 77 25.60 -3.68 -10.99
N GLY A 78 25.22 -2.43 -10.74
CA GLY A 78 25.98 -1.25 -11.16
C GLY A 78 27.32 -1.16 -10.42
N ARG A 79 28.30 -0.49 -11.02
CA ARG A 79 29.66 -0.41 -10.50
C ARG A 79 29.77 0.19 -9.09
N ASP A 80 28.90 1.12 -8.75
CA ASP A 80 28.94 1.87 -7.47
C ASP A 80 28.06 1.20 -6.38
N VAL A 81 27.55 -0.02 -6.59
CA VAL A 81 26.84 -0.81 -5.60
C VAL A 81 27.84 -1.65 -4.80
N GLU A 82 27.80 -1.54 -3.48
CA GLU A 82 28.81 -2.12 -2.59
C GLU A 82 28.29 -3.30 -1.75
N THR A 83 27.01 -3.29 -1.36
CA THR A 83 26.47 -4.24 -0.36
C THR A 83 25.67 -5.38 -0.95
N LEU A 84 25.33 -5.30 -2.24
CA LEU A 84 24.52 -6.28 -2.95
C LEU A 84 25.34 -7.01 -4.00
N LYS A 85 24.96 -8.26 -4.27
CA LYS A 85 25.58 -9.10 -5.31
C LYS A 85 24.51 -9.88 -6.08
N VAL A 86 24.88 -10.33 -7.27
CA VAL A 86 24.03 -11.22 -8.08
C VAL A 86 23.59 -12.44 -7.28
N GLY A 87 22.31 -12.77 -7.35
CA GLY A 87 21.65 -13.84 -6.61
C GLY A 87 21.08 -13.43 -5.25
N ASP A 88 21.34 -12.22 -4.74
CA ASP A 88 20.70 -11.72 -3.53
C ASP A 88 19.20 -11.55 -3.74
N LEU A 89 18.40 -12.06 -2.81
CA LEU A 89 16.96 -11.87 -2.78
C LEU A 89 16.62 -10.63 -1.91
N VAL A 90 15.84 -9.72 -2.47
CA VAL A 90 15.60 -8.39 -1.88
C VAL A 90 14.14 -7.97 -1.94
N SER A 91 13.69 -7.21 -0.94
CA SER A 91 12.45 -6.43 -0.99
C SER A 91 12.75 -5.02 -1.45
N VAL A 92 11.94 -4.50 -2.35
CA VAL A 92 12.02 -3.14 -2.90
C VAL A 92 10.93 -2.29 -2.25
N PRO A 93 11.27 -1.24 -1.49
CA PRO A 93 10.27 -0.28 -1.02
C PRO A 93 9.55 0.35 -2.20
N PHE A 94 8.24 0.58 -2.09
CA PHE A 94 7.50 1.24 -3.18
C PHE A 94 8.03 2.65 -3.49
N ASN A 95 8.60 3.32 -2.47
CA ASN A 95 9.25 4.61 -2.62
C ASN A 95 10.62 4.48 -3.27
N VAL A 96 10.93 5.36 -4.19
CA VAL A 96 12.30 5.59 -4.65
C VAL A 96 12.92 6.71 -3.80
N ALA A 97 14.08 6.44 -3.18
CA ALA A 97 14.75 7.41 -2.32
C ALA A 97 16.26 7.45 -2.59
N CYS A 98 16.86 8.66 -2.58
CA CYS A 98 18.28 8.84 -2.91
C CYS A 98 19.25 8.61 -1.75
N GLY A 99 18.77 8.53 -0.51
CA GLY A 99 19.56 8.36 0.70
C GLY A 99 20.36 9.57 1.17
N ARG A 100 20.45 10.66 0.40
CA ARG A 100 21.38 11.78 0.67
C ARG A 100 20.73 13.16 0.77
N CYS A 101 19.51 13.34 0.32
CA CYS A 101 18.79 14.60 0.51
C CYS A 101 18.32 14.76 1.96
N ARG A 102 17.85 15.95 2.31
CA ARG A 102 17.40 16.27 3.67
C ARG A 102 16.34 15.30 4.18
N THR A 103 15.26 15.11 3.43
CA THR A 103 14.16 14.24 3.87
C THR A 103 14.58 12.77 4.04
N CYS A 104 15.47 12.25 3.17
CA CYS A 104 16.02 10.90 3.34
C CYS A 104 16.88 10.79 4.62
N LYS A 105 17.71 11.80 4.92
CA LYS A 105 18.53 11.83 6.15
C LYS A 105 17.67 11.94 7.41
N GLU A 106 16.50 12.56 7.32
CA GLU A 106 15.50 12.63 8.39
C GLU A 106 14.55 11.40 8.40
N GLN A 107 14.83 10.36 7.60
CA GLN A 107 14.03 9.14 7.46
C GLN A 107 12.61 9.34 6.89
N HIS A 108 12.36 10.45 6.21
CA HIS A 108 11.14 10.71 5.44
C HIS A 108 11.31 10.29 3.98
N THR A 109 11.62 9.01 3.76
CA THR A 109 11.98 8.47 2.44
C THR A 109 10.84 8.49 1.42
N GLY A 110 9.58 8.52 1.87
CA GLY A 110 8.40 8.67 1.02
C GLY A 110 8.32 10.02 0.28
N VAL A 111 9.07 11.02 0.70
CA VAL A 111 9.09 12.38 0.13
C VAL A 111 10.51 12.83 -0.24
N CYS A 112 11.27 11.95 -0.87
CA CYS A 112 12.62 12.25 -1.37
C CYS A 112 12.61 13.46 -2.33
N LEU A 113 13.58 14.37 -2.16
CA LEU A 113 13.67 15.63 -2.91
C LEU A 113 14.42 15.51 -4.26
N SER A 114 15.00 14.35 -4.57
CA SER A 114 15.96 14.22 -5.68
C SER A 114 15.53 13.25 -6.78
N VAL A 115 14.48 12.45 -6.57
CA VAL A 115 14.12 11.34 -7.48
C VAL A 115 12.96 11.67 -8.42
N ASN A 116 12.38 12.86 -8.26
CA ASN A 116 11.27 13.36 -9.05
C ASN A 116 11.51 14.85 -9.33
N PRO A 117 11.60 15.27 -10.60
CA PRO A 117 11.89 16.67 -10.92
C PRO A 117 10.72 17.63 -10.68
N SER A 118 9.48 17.12 -10.58
CA SER A 118 8.28 17.93 -10.49
C SER A 118 7.77 18.15 -9.06
N ARG A 119 8.04 17.20 -8.14
CA ARG A 119 7.60 17.27 -6.75
C ARG A 119 8.43 16.36 -5.84
N ALA A 120 8.25 16.47 -4.53
CA ALA A 120 8.85 15.53 -3.59
C ALA A 120 8.19 14.14 -3.70
N GLY A 121 9.01 13.09 -3.56
CA GLY A 121 8.61 11.70 -3.63
C GLY A 121 8.74 11.07 -5.01
N GLY A 122 9.04 9.78 -5.04
CA GLY A 122 9.11 8.95 -6.23
C GLY A 122 8.61 7.55 -5.93
N ALA A 123 7.99 6.89 -6.91
CA ALA A 123 7.53 5.51 -6.83
C ALA A 123 7.59 4.85 -8.21
N TYR A 124 7.64 3.52 -8.21
CA TYR A 124 7.61 2.74 -9.44
C TYR A 124 6.19 2.67 -10.00
N GLY A 125 6.06 2.76 -11.33
CA GLY A 125 4.79 2.50 -12.02
C GLY A 125 3.61 3.33 -11.54
N TYR A 126 3.86 4.55 -11.06
CA TYR A 126 2.81 5.44 -10.59
C TYR A 126 2.93 6.82 -11.24
N VAL A 127 1.77 7.38 -11.61
CA VAL A 127 1.72 8.71 -12.25
C VAL A 127 2.28 9.79 -11.33
N ASP A 128 2.97 10.77 -11.90
CA ASP A 128 3.56 11.94 -11.20
C ASP A 128 4.58 11.60 -10.10
N MET A 129 5.07 10.37 -10.07
CA MET A 129 6.04 9.90 -9.08
C MET A 129 7.45 9.71 -9.66
N GLY A 130 7.85 10.56 -10.61
CA GLY A 130 9.22 10.65 -11.14
C GLY A 130 9.48 9.84 -12.41
N GLY A 131 8.50 9.09 -12.93
CA GLY A 131 8.61 8.35 -14.18
C GLY A 131 9.39 7.03 -14.08
N TRP A 132 9.59 6.49 -12.88
CA TRP A 132 10.21 5.19 -12.66
C TRP A 132 9.30 4.06 -13.16
N ILE A 133 9.83 3.19 -14.01
CA ILE A 133 9.07 2.08 -14.61
C ILE A 133 8.59 1.12 -13.54
N GLY A 134 7.36 0.65 -13.65
CA GLY A 134 6.74 -0.27 -12.71
C GLY A 134 7.31 -1.68 -12.74
N GLY A 135 7.15 -2.38 -11.65
CA GLY A 135 7.67 -3.72 -11.45
C GLY A 135 6.63 -4.85 -11.57
N GLN A 136 5.41 -4.58 -12.05
CA GLN A 136 4.51 -5.65 -12.51
C GLN A 136 5.01 -6.15 -13.87
N ALA A 137 6.23 -6.68 -13.86
CA ALA A 137 7.00 -7.10 -15.01
C ALA A 137 7.91 -8.30 -14.64
N GLU A 138 8.54 -8.89 -15.64
CA GLU A 138 9.51 -9.98 -15.42
C GLU A 138 10.84 -9.44 -14.87
N TYR A 139 11.23 -8.23 -15.29
CA TYR A 139 12.47 -7.56 -14.88
C TYR A 139 12.23 -6.08 -14.60
N VAL A 140 12.95 -5.54 -13.62
CA VAL A 140 12.85 -4.12 -13.22
C VAL A 140 14.22 -3.57 -12.81
N MET A 141 14.45 -2.29 -13.06
CA MET A 141 15.63 -1.58 -12.55
C MET A 141 15.30 -0.83 -11.25
N VAL A 142 16.18 -0.96 -10.27
CA VAL A 142 16.08 -0.27 -8.98
C VAL A 142 17.28 0.66 -8.81
N PRO A 143 17.08 1.98 -8.69
CA PRO A 143 18.16 2.94 -8.44
C PRO A 143 18.53 2.99 -6.95
N TYR A 144 19.69 3.56 -6.62
CA TYR A 144 20.18 3.72 -5.23
C TYR A 144 20.06 2.42 -4.43
N ALA A 145 20.52 1.34 -5.02
CA ALA A 145 20.22 -0.03 -4.60
C ALA A 145 20.65 -0.31 -3.15
N ASP A 146 21.86 0.09 -2.76
CA ASP A 146 22.36 -0.10 -1.39
C ASP A 146 21.51 0.62 -0.33
N PHE A 147 20.86 1.72 -0.70
CA PHE A 147 20.02 2.47 0.21
C PHE A 147 18.56 1.96 0.21
N ASN A 148 18.01 1.66 -0.97
CA ASN A 148 16.60 1.30 -1.10
C ASN A 148 16.32 -0.17 -0.74
N LEU A 149 17.22 -1.10 -1.07
CA LEU A 149 16.90 -2.51 -1.02
C LEU A 149 17.10 -3.14 0.36
N LEU A 150 16.11 -3.89 0.81
CA LEU A 150 16.23 -4.74 1.98
C LEU A 150 16.61 -6.15 1.52
N LYS A 151 17.85 -6.55 1.75
CA LYS A 151 18.32 -7.91 1.50
C LYS A 151 17.79 -8.87 2.56
N PHE A 152 17.26 -10.00 2.13
CA PHE A 152 16.89 -11.09 3.02
C PHE A 152 18.14 -11.87 3.47
N PRO A 153 18.25 -12.19 4.77
CA PRO A 153 19.48 -12.78 5.32
C PRO A 153 19.74 -14.20 4.84
N ASP A 154 18.69 -14.95 4.55
CA ASP A 154 18.73 -16.33 4.06
C ASP A 154 17.71 -16.49 2.93
N ARG A 155 18.19 -16.92 1.76
CA ARG A 155 17.38 -17.02 0.56
C ARG A 155 16.33 -18.14 0.66
N ASP A 156 16.71 -19.29 1.16
CA ASP A 156 15.82 -20.45 1.19
C ASP A 156 14.70 -20.23 2.21
N ARG A 157 15.06 -19.76 3.40
CA ARG A 157 14.07 -19.35 4.42
C ARG A 157 13.17 -18.23 3.94
N ALA A 158 13.68 -17.28 3.16
CA ALA A 158 12.87 -16.22 2.58
C ALA A 158 11.91 -16.78 1.51
N MET A 159 12.34 -17.73 0.68
CA MET A 159 11.45 -18.36 -0.29
C MET A 159 10.34 -19.19 0.36
N GLU A 160 10.60 -19.84 1.49
CA GLU A 160 9.56 -20.53 2.28
C GLU A 160 8.46 -19.57 2.80
N LYS A 161 8.82 -18.31 3.05
CA LYS A 161 7.92 -17.27 3.57
C LYS A 161 7.60 -16.17 2.56
N ILE A 162 7.80 -16.44 1.28
CA ILE A 162 7.77 -15.42 0.25
C ILE A 162 6.40 -14.75 0.11
N THR A 163 5.31 -15.46 0.38
CA THR A 163 3.95 -14.92 0.37
C THR A 163 3.71 -13.88 1.45
N ASP A 164 4.37 -14.00 2.60
CA ASP A 164 4.37 -12.98 3.64
C ASP A 164 5.35 -11.85 3.31
N LEU A 165 6.56 -12.19 2.89
CA LEU A 165 7.65 -11.24 2.65
C LEU A 165 7.37 -10.31 1.47
N THR A 166 6.59 -10.73 0.48
CA THR A 166 6.16 -9.85 -0.63
C THR A 166 5.36 -8.64 -0.15
N CYS A 167 4.70 -8.73 1.02
CA CYS A 167 3.95 -7.62 1.61
C CYS A 167 4.84 -6.54 2.26
N LEU A 168 6.16 -6.76 2.37
CA LEU A 168 7.11 -5.80 2.96
C LEU A 168 7.41 -4.60 2.06
N SER A 169 7.13 -4.71 0.78
CA SER A 169 7.41 -3.66 -0.19
C SER A 169 6.48 -2.44 -0.03
N ASP A 170 5.24 -2.66 0.47
CA ASP A 170 4.24 -1.60 0.67
C ASP A 170 3.27 -1.91 1.81
N ILE A 171 2.25 -2.80 1.58
CA ILE A 171 1.03 -2.85 2.39
C ILE A 171 1.28 -3.09 3.88
N LEU A 172 2.23 -3.94 4.25
CA LEU A 172 2.52 -4.19 5.66
C LEU A 172 3.19 -2.99 6.32
N PRO A 173 4.28 -2.39 5.78
CA PRO A 173 4.80 -1.13 6.29
C PRO A 173 3.78 0.02 6.29
N THR A 174 2.91 0.08 5.29
CA THR A 174 1.89 1.13 5.15
C THR A 174 0.82 1.00 6.24
N GLY A 175 0.29 -0.18 6.46
CA GLY A 175 -0.62 -0.45 7.57
C GLY A 175 0.05 -0.22 8.94
N TYR A 176 1.31 -0.63 9.09
CA TYR A 176 2.09 -0.41 10.31
C TYR A 176 2.34 1.07 10.58
N HIS A 177 2.67 1.85 9.54
CA HIS A 177 2.81 3.30 9.65
C HIS A 177 1.52 3.98 10.10
N GLY A 178 0.37 3.57 9.53
CA GLY A 178 -0.95 4.04 9.96
C GLY A 178 -1.18 3.80 11.45
N ALA A 179 -0.89 2.59 11.94
CA ALA A 179 -1.04 2.24 13.34
C ALA A 179 -0.07 3.02 14.26
N VAL A 180 1.21 3.15 13.87
CA VAL A 180 2.22 3.92 14.63
C VAL A 180 1.84 5.39 14.72
N THR A 181 1.41 6.00 13.62
CA THR A 181 1.06 7.44 13.59
C THR A 181 -0.26 7.73 14.29
N ALA A 182 -1.18 6.76 14.31
CA ALA A 182 -2.37 6.79 15.16
C ALA A 182 -2.06 6.61 16.66
N GLY A 183 -0.81 6.28 17.02
CA GLY A 183 -0.40 6.13 18.42
C GLY A 183 -0.87 4.82 19.04
N VAL A 184 -1.10 3.78 18.25
CA VAL A 184 -1.49 2.46 18.75
C VAL A 184 -0.42 1.90 19.68
N GLY A 185 -0.84 1.38 20.82
CA GLY A 185 0.01 0.75 21.82
C GLY A 185 -0.75 -0.28 22.65
N PRO A 186 -0.09 -0.85 23.68
CA PRO A 186 -0.70 -1.86 24.53
C PRO A 186 -2.00 -1.39 25.17
N GLY A 187 -3.06 -2.19 25.02
CA GLY A 187 -4.37 -1.93 25.59
C GLY A 187 -5.28 -0.99 24.77
N ALA A 188 -4.80 -0.40 23.68
CA ALA A 188 -5.58 0.53 22.87
C ALA A 188 -6.79 -0.15 22.20
N THR A 189 -7.89 0.58 22.10
CA THR A 189 -9.00 0.30 21.21
C THR A 189 -8.77 1.02 19.87
N VAL A 190 -8.87 0.29 18.76
CA VAL A 190 -8.49 0.80 17.43
C VAL A 190 -9.60 0.57 16.43
N TYR A 191 -9.97 1.63 15.71
CA TYR A 191 -10.83 1.51 14.54
C TYR A 191 -10.03 1.68 13.25
N VAL A 192 -10.21 0.76 12.32
CA VAL A 192 -9.61 0.78 10.97
C VAL A 192 -10.71 0.93 9.94
N ALA A 193 -10.73 2.03 9.21
CA ALA A 193 -11.63 2.24 8.09
C ALA A 193 -11.08 1.56 6.83
N GLY A 194 -11.89 0.65 6.26
CA GLY A 194 -11.56 -0.14 5.07
C GLY A 194 -10.99 -1.52 5.39
N ALA A 195 -11.63 -2.57 4.85
CA ALA A 195 -11.19 -3.96 4.96
C ALA A 195 -10.46 -4.45 3.69
N GLY A 196 -9.87 -3.54 2.93
CA GLY A 196 -8.95 -3.85 1.83
C GLY A 196 -7.57 -4.31 2.36
N PRO A 197 -6.63 -4.70 1.49
CA PRO A 197 -5.33 -5.23 1.92
C PRO A 197 -4.55 -4.30 2.87
N VAL A 198 -4.56 -2.98 2.63
CA VAL A 198 -3.90 -2.01 3.54
C VAL A 198 -4.62 -1.95 4.89
N GLY A 199 -5.97 -1.97 4.91
CA GLY A 199 -6.73 -1.97 6.16
C GLY A 199 -6.51 -3.24 6.97
N MET A 200 -6.50 -4.40 6.33
CA MET A 200 -6.17 -5.67 6.98
C MET A 200 -4.73 -5.70 7.52
N ALA A 201 -3.78 -5.11 6.78
CA ALA A 201 -2.40 -4.95 7.24
C ALA A 201 -2.31 -3.96 8.42
N ALA A 202 -3.11 -2.88 8.43
CA ALA A 202 -3.20 -1.95 9.55
C ALA A 202 -3.80 -2.62 10.80
N ALA A 203 -4.85 -3.41 10.63
CA ALA A 203 -5.46 -4.18 11.71
C ALA A 203 -4.48 -5.20 12.32
N ALA A 204 -3.75 -5.93 11.48
CA ALA A 204 -2.70 -6.86 11.92
C ALA A 204 -1.56 -6.13 12.64
N SER A 205 -1.17 -4.96 12.14
CA SER A 205 -0.13 -4.12 12.75
C SER A 205 -0.57 -3.55 14.10
N ALA A 206 -1.83 -3.13 14.21
CA ALA A 206 -2.39 -2.67 15.49
C ALA A 206 -2.34 -3.80 16.55
N ARG A 207 -2.70 -5.03 16.16
CA ARG A 207 -2.57 -6.20 17.03
C ARG A 207 -1.11 -6.47 17.41
N LEU A 208 -0.18 -6.38 16.45
CA LEU A 208 1.27 -6.56 16.69
C LEU A 208 1.83 -5.50 17.67
N LEU A 209 1.30 -4.27 17.64
CA LEU A 209 1.64 -3.18 18.56
C LEU A 209 0.97 -3.30 19.94
N GLY A 210 0.09 -4.29 20.15
CA GLY A 210 -0.51 -4.59 21.44
C GLY A 210 -1.90 -4.00 21.67
N ALA A 211 -2.62 -3.60 20.64
CA ALA A 211 -4.01 -3.19 20.75
C ALA A 211 -4.87 -4.28 21.43
N ALA A 212 -5.73 -3.90 22.34
CA ALA A 212 -6.65 -4.82 23.03
C ALA A 212 -7.82 -5.22 22.13
N VAL A 213 -8.36 -4.24 21.37
CA VAL A 213 -9.45 -4.47 20.43
C VAL A 213 -9.15 -3.76 19.12
N VAL A 214 -9.35 -4.45 18.00
CA VAL A 214 -9.26 -3.89 16.65
C VAL A 214 -10.58 -4.12 15.94
N ILE A 215 -11.21 -3.02 15.54
CA ILE A 215 -12.49 -3.00 14.83
C ILE A 215 -12.24 -2.56 13.39
N VAL A 216 -12.67 -3.36 12.43
CA VAL A 216 -12.54 -3.05 10.99
C VAL A 216 -13.90 -2.69 10.41
N GLY A 217 -14.02 -1.53 9.78
CA GLY A 217 -15.25 -1.07 9.13
C GLY A 217 -15.14 -1.07 7.61
N ASP A 218 -16.16 -1.57 6.93
CA ASP A 218 -16.27 -1.56 5.45
C ASP A 218 -17.75 -1.56 5.05
N VAL A 219 -18.04 -1.20 3.80
CA VAL A 219 -19.37 -1.37 3.18
C VAL A 219 -19.52 -2.72 2.46
N ASN A 220 -18.42 -3.46 2.28
CA ASN A 220 -18.40 -4.73 1.56
C ASN A 220 -18.55 -5.93 2.52
N PRO A 221 -19.68 -6.65 2.48
CA PRO A 221 -19.94 -7.77 3.42
C PRO A 221 -18.96 -8.93 3.25
N VAL A 222 -18.41 -9.16 2.05
CA VAL A 222 -17.45 -10.25 1.79
C VAL A 222 -16.11 -9.92 2.45
N ARG A 223 -15.66 -8.68 2.39
CA ARG A 223 -14.44 -8.22 3.08
C ARG A 223 -14.60 -8.26 4.59
N LEU A 224 -15.77 -7.86 5.11
CA LEU A 224 -16.07 -7.95 6.55
C LEU A 224 -16.11 -9.41 7.03
N ALA A 225 -16.67 -10.33 6.24
CA ALA A 225 -16.66 -11.76 6.55
C ALA A 225 -15.22 -12.31 6.64
N HIS A 226 -14.35 -11.89 5.73
CA HIS A 226 -12.92 -12.25 5.78
C HIS A 226 -12.25 -11.66 7.03
N ALA A 227 -12.46 -10.39 7.35
CA ALA A 227 -11.89 -9.75 8.55
C ALA A 227 -12.30 -10.51 9.83
N ARG A 228 -13.57 -10.90 9.96
CA ARG A 228 -14.05 -11.76 11.07
C ARG A 228 -13.35 -13.11 11.10
N SER A 229 -13.17 -13.75 9.94
CA SER A 229 -12.56 -15.09 9.87
C SER A 229 -11.10 -15.12 10.35
N VAL A 230 -10.40 -13.99 10.27
CA VAL A 230 -9.02 -13.82 10.79
C VAL A 230 -8.96 -13.14 12.16
N GLY A 231 -10.13 -13.02 12.84
CA GLY A 231 -10.24 -12.68 14.26
C GLY A 231 -10.26 -11.20 14.57
N PHE A 232 -10.80 -10.35 13.70
CA PHE A 232 -11.07 -8.93 13.98
C PHE A 232 -12.55 -8.71 14.26
N GLU A 233 -12.86 -7.76 15.14
CA GLU A 233 -14.21 -7.21 15.25
C GLU A 233 -14.55 -6.41 14.01
N THR A 234 -15.82 -6.36 13.64
CA THR A 234 -16.23 -5.66 12.41
C THR A 234 -17.50 -4.85 12.59
N VAL A 235 -17.58 -3.73 11.85
CA VAL A 235 -18.77 -2.93 11.71
C VAL A 235 -19.16 -2.80 10.23
N ASP A 236 -20.44 -2.92 9.94
CA ASP A 236 -20.99 -2.85 8.58
C ASP A 236 -21.52 -1.45 8.31
N LEU A 237 -20.78 -0.69 7.53
CA LEU A 237 -21.09 0.70 7.20
C LEU A 237 -22.20 0.84 6.14
N SER A 238 -22.68 -0.27 5.55
CA SER A 238 -23.85 -0.29 4.68
C SER A 238 -25.17 -0.28 5.45
N GLN A 239 -25.14 -0.52 6.78
CA GLN A 239 -26.31 -0.48 7.64
C GLN A 239 -26.64 0.95 8.05
N ASP A 240 -27.93 1.23 8.34
CA ASP A 240 -28.38 2.55 8.80
C ASP A 240 -28.03 2.85 10.26
N THR A 241 -27.60 1.82 11.02
CA THR A 241 -27.04 1.98 12.37
C THR A 241 -25.73 2.77 12.27
N THR A 242 -25.60 3.82 13.05
CA THR A 242 -24.42 4.69 12.99
C THR A 242 -23.14 3.96 13.37
N LEU A 243 -21.99 4.43 12.87
CA LEU A 243 -20.69 3.86 13.24
C LEU A 243 -20.47 3.90 14.76
N ALA A 244 -20.85 5.02 15.42
CA ALA A 244 -20.74 5.19 16.86
C ALA A 244 -21.59 4.17 17.64
N ASP A 245 -22.82 3.89 17.20
CA ASP A 245 -23.70 2.89 17.84
C ASP A 245 -23.17 1.48 17.65
N GLN A 246 -22.62 1.16 16.47
CA GLN A 246 -22.01 -0.15 16.23
C GLN A 246 -20.76 -0.36 17.11
N ILE A 247 -19.90 0.66 17.25
CA ILE A 247 -18.73 0.63 18.15
C ILE A 247 -19.19 0.47 19.60
N PHE A 248 -20.23 1.21 20.02
CA PHE A 248 -20.81 1.09 21.36
C PHE A 248 -21.29 -0.34 21.64
N GLY A 249 -21.89 -1.00 20.66
CA GLY A 249 -22.33 -2.40 20.77
C GLY A 249 -21.17 -3.39 21.02
N ILE A 250 -19.94 -3.06 20.58
CA ILE A 250 -18.74 -3.90 20.76
C ILE A 250 -18.02 -3.54 22.07
N LEU A 251 -17.81 -2.25 22.34
CA LEU A 251 -16.96 -1.76 23.42
C LEU A 251 -17.71 -1.35 24.68
N GLY A 252 -18.99 -1.01 24.57
CA GLY A 252 -19.73 -0.28 25.62
C GLY A 252 -19.37 1.20 25.68
N ASP A 253 -18.57 1.70 24.72
CA ASP A 253 -18.21 3.09 24.51
C ASP A 253 -18.32 3.38 23.00
N ALA A 254 -18.78 4.58 22.64
CA ALA A 254 -18.94 5.01 21.25
C ALA A 254 -17.63 5.54 20.62
N GLU A 255 -16.58 5.67 21.40
CA GLU A 255 -15.29 6.20 20.99
C GLU A 255 -14.17 5.14 21.09
N VAL A 256 -13.13 5.32 20.26
CA VAL A 256 -11.90 4.53 20.28
C VAL A 256 -10.69 5.40 20.61
N ASP A 257 -9.62 4.78 21.12
CA ASP A 257 -8.36 5.49 21.39
C ASP A 257 -7.68 6.00 20.13
N CYS A 258 -7.68 5.17 19.07
CA CYS A 258 -6.95 5.39 17.83
C CYS A 258 -7.83 5.07 16.62
N ALA A 259 -7.67 5.83 15.54
CA ALA A 259 -8.35 5.54 14.28
C ALA A 259 -7.39 5.59 13.08
N ILE A 260 -7.65 4.77 12.07
CA ILE A 260 -6.79 4.63 10.89
C ILE A 260 -7.65 4.68 9.62
N ASP A 261 -7.33 5.59 8.70
CA ASP A 261 -7.94 5.65 7.37
C ASP A 261 -7.15 4.82 6.37
N CYS A 262 -7.73 3.72 5.91
CA CYS A 262 -7.18 2.87 4.84
C CYS A 262 -8.06 2.86 3.58
N VAL A 263 -8.94 3.85 3.42
CA VAL A 263 -9.86 4.00 2.27
C VAL A 263 -9.37 5.07 1.31
N GLY A 264 -9.16 6.30 1.80
CA GLY A 264 -8.72 7.42 0.98
C GLY A 264 -9.86 8.10 0.20
N PHE A 265 -9.51 8.74 -0.92
CA PHE A 265 -10.37 9.69 -1.64
C PHE A 265 -11.57 9.08 -2.38
N GLU A 266 -11.59 7.78 -2.68
CA GLU A 266 -12.76 7.10 -3.26
C GLU A 266 -13.70 6.52 -2.17
N ALA A 267 -13.76 7.16 -1.00
CA ALA A 267 -14.64 6.76 0.08
C ALA A 267 -16.13 6.84 -0.34
N ARG A 268 -16.94 5.92 0.22
CA ARG A 268 -18.39 5.93 0.07
C ARG A 268 -19.05 6.46 1.33
N GLY A 269 -20.29 6.91 1.21
CA GLY A 269 -21.13 7.26 2.34
C GLY A 269 -21.49 6.06 3.22
N HIS A 270 -22.14 6.29 4.34
CA HIS A 270 -22.64 5.26 5.25
C HIS A 270 -24.16 5.11 5.12
N GLY A 271 -24.71 3.97 5.57
CA GLY A 271 -26.11 3.62 5.46
C GLY A 271 -26.47 3.01 4.11
N HIS A 272 -27.67 2.45 4.00
CA HIS A 272 -28.12 1.73 2.80
C HIS A 272 -28.01 2.58 1.53
N GLU A 273 -28.43 3.82 1.56
CA GLU A 273 -28.36 4.72 0.42
C GLU A 273 -26.94 5.28 0.25
N GLY A 274 -26.34 5.78 1.34
CA GLY A 274 -25.01 6.40 1.30
C GLY A 274 -23.91 5.49 0.81
N ALA A 275 -23.91 4.21 1.17
CA ALA A 275 -22.93 3.22 0.76
C ALA A 275 -22.89 2.96 -0.77
N THR A 276 -23.93 3.38 -1.49
CA THR A 276 -23.99 3.27 -2.97
C THR A 276 -23.33 4.45 -3.68
N HIS A 277 -23.04 5.54 -2.97
CA HIS A 277 -22.53 6.79 -3.52
C HIS A 277 -21.14 7.12 -2.99
N GLU A 278 -20.31 7.68 -3.87
CA GLU A 278 -19.01 8.20 -3.45
C GLU A 278 -19.17 9.49 -2.64
N ALA A 279 -18.47 9.54 -1.51
CA ALA A 279 -18.48 10.65 -0.57
C ALA A 279 -17.09 10.82 0.06
N PRO A 280 -16.15 11.48 -0.63
CA PRO A 280 -14.71 11.45 -0.32
C PRO A 280 -14.31 11.90 1.10
N ALA A 281 -15.13 12.78 1.73
CA ALA A 281 -14.85 13.26 3.08
C ALA A 281 -15.43 12.38 4.21
N THR A 282 -16.23 11.36 3.88
CA THR A 282 -17.00 10.58 4.88
C THR A 282 -16.09 9.90 5.88
N VAL A 283 -15.04 9.23 5.42
CA VAL A 283 -14.12 8.49 6.31
C VAL A 283 -13.46 9.44 7.29
N LEU A 284 -12.82 10.52 6.83
CA LEU A 284 -12.15 11.48 7.73
C LEU A 284 -13.11 12.10 8.73
N ASN A 285 -14.33 12.41 8.32
CA ASN A 285 -15.34 12.99 9.21
C ASN A 285 -15.79 11.98 10.28
N SER A 286 -16.05 10.73 9.91
CA SER A 286 -16.42 9.69 10.86
C SER A 286 -15.28 9.33 11.81
N LEU A 287 -14.01 9.31 11.33
CA LEU A 287 -12.87 9.10 12.23
C LEU A 287 -12.74 10.20 13.29
N MET A 288 -12.95 11.47 12.91
CA MET A 288 -12.96 12.57 13.90
C MET A 288 -14.12 12.45 14.89
N GLU A 289 -15.24 11.88 14.47
CA GLU A 289 -16.40 11.66 15.35
C GLU A 289 -16.13 10.60 16.41
N ILE A 290 -15.62 9.42 16.00
CA ILE A 290 -15.47 8.26 16.88
C ILE A 290 -14.11 8.19 17.61
N THR A 291 -13.14 9.03 17.27
CA THR A 291 -11.89 9.09 18.00
C THR A 291 -12.04 9.96 19.25
N ARG A 292 -11.64 9.44 20.41
CA ARG A 292 -11.74 10.16 21.69
C ARG A 292 -10.98 11.48 21.68
N ALA A 293 -11.28 12.37 22.63
CA ALA A 293 -10.52 13.59 22.83
C ALA A 293 -9.02 13.29 23.05
N ALA A 294 -8.15 14.13 22.48
CA ALA A 294 -6.69 13.96 22.41
C ALA A 294 -6.22 12.67 21.67
N GLY A 295 -7.12 11.95 20.99
CA GLY A 295 -6.80 10.80 20.18
C GLY A 295 -6.09 11.17 18.90
N ARG A 296 -5.50 10.16 18.22
CA ARG A 296 -4.73 10.34 16.97
C ARG A 296 -5.36 9.58 15.84
N ILE A 297 -5.24 10.14 14.63
CA ILE A 297 -5.74 9.56 13.39
C ILE A 297 -4.57 9.39 12.43
N GLY A 298 -4.25 8.13 12.09
CA GLY A 298 -3.29 7.79 11.05
C GLY A 298 -3.99 7.70 9.70
N ILE A 299 -3.43 8.29 8.66
CA ILE A 299 -4.06 8.40 7.34
C ILE A 299 -3.08 7.87 6.26
N PRO A 300 -2.88 6.54 6.16
CA PRO A 300 -2.18 5.94 5.03
C PRO A 300 -3.03 5.87 3.76
N GLY A 301 -4.34 6.11 3.86
CA GLY A 301 -5.25 6.19 2.72
C GLY A 301 -4.78 7.22 1.69
N LEU A 302 -4.91 6.87 0.41
CA LEU A 302 -4.44 7.71 -0.68
C LEU A 302 -5.38 8.90 -0.91
N TYR A 303 -4.79 10.10 -1.01
CA TYR A 303 -5.46 11.32 -1.46
C TYR A 303 -4.66 11.94 -2.62
N VAL A 304 -5.34 12.32 -3.70
CA VAL A 304 -4.73 12.85 -4.92
C VAL A 304 -4.94 14.36 -5.04
N THR A 305 -4.07 15.02 -5.76
CA THR A 305 -4.15 16.47 -6.03
C THR A 305 -4.89 16.80 -7.31
N ASP A 306 -5.18 15.79 -8.15
CA ASP A 306 -5.97 15.89 -9.37
C ASP A 306 -6.69 14.56 -9.63
N ASP A 307 -8.02 14.61 -9.65
CA ASP A 307 -8.88 13.46 -9.89
C ASP A 307 -9.86 13.74 -11.04
N PRO A 308 -9.55 13.29 -12.25
CA PRO A 308 -10.41 13.52 -13.43
C PRO A 308 -11.83 12.96 -13.27
N GLY A 309 -11.99 11.90 -12.50
CA GLY A 309 -13.25 11.19 -12.27
C GLY A 309 -14.02 11.62 -11.02
N ALA A 310 -13.59 12.67 -10.31
CA ALA A 310 -14.17 13.10 -9.06
C ALA A 310 -15.65 13.51 -9.15
N VAL A 311 -16.38 13.27 -8.07
CA VAL A 311 -17.82 13.54 -7.95
C VAL A 311 -18.18 15.03 -8.02
N ASP A 312 -17.25 15.92 -7.67
CA ASP A 312 -17.45 17.36 -7.71
C ASP A 312 -16.16 18.13 -8.05
N ALA A 313 -16.30 19.44 -8.26
CA ALA A 313 -15.18 20.31 -8.65
C ALA A 313 -14.16 20.54 -7.52
N ALA A 314 -14.52 20.36 -6.25
CA ALA A 314 -13.61 20.48 -5.11
C ALA A 314 -12.77 19.21 -5.00
N ALA A 315 -13.42 18.03 -4.98
CA ALA A 315 -12.76 16.73 -4.98
C ALA A 315 -11.78 16.57 -6.16
N ARG A 316 -12.15 17.08 -7.35
CA ARG A 316 -11.26 17.07 -8.53
C ARG A 316 -9.90 17.70 -8.27
N ARG A 317 -9.82 18.72 -7.41
CA ARG A 317 -8.59 19.42 -7.03
C ARG A 317 -8.00 18.93 -5.71
N GLY A 318 -8.45 17.77 -5.21
CA GLY A 318 -8.03 17.22 -3.94
C GLY A 318 -8.53 18.00 -2.71
N SER A 319 -9.61 18.79 -2.85
CA SER A 319 -10.20 19.54 -1.75
C SER A 319 -11.37 18.77 -1.16
N LEU A 320 -11.41 18.64 0.16
CA LEU A 320 -12.44 17.90 0.90
C LEU A 320 -13.11 18.77 1.94
N SER A 321 -14.43 18.59 2.13
CA SER A 321 -15.19 19.24 3.17
C SER A 321 -15.09 18.45 4.48
N ILE A 322 -14.00 18.63 5.22
CA ILE A 322 -13.78 17.97 6.52
C ILE A 322 -14.27 18.83 7.70
N ARG A 323 -14.74 18.19 8.76
CA ARG A 323 -15.20 18.82 10.00
C ARG A 323 -14.02 19.19 10.91
N LEU A 324 -13.06 19.99 10.38
CA LEU A 324 -11.84 20.35 11.11
C LEU A 324 -12.13 20.98 12.48
N GLY A 325 -13.22 21.75 12.62
CA GLY A 325 -13.64 22.31 13.90
C GLY A 325 -13.94 21.26 14.99
N LEU A 326 -14.45 20.08 14.59
CA LEU A 326 -14.62 18.95 15.52
C LEU A 326 -13.26 18.39 15.95
N GLY A 327 -12.34 18.17 15.00
CA GLY A 327 -10.98 17.71 15.30
C GLY A 327 -10.25 18.70 16.22
N TRP A 328 -10.40 20.01 15.98
CA TRP A 328 -9.83 21.06 16.84
C TRP A 328 -10.43 21.00 18.26
N ALA A 329 -11.75 20.89 18.39
CA ALA A 329 -12.43 20.83 19.68
C ALA A 329 -12.03 19.59 20.50
N LYS A 330 -11.76 18.47 19.85
CA LYS A 330 -11.26 17.23 20.47
C LYS A 330 -9.73 17.18 20.59
N SER A 331 -8.99 18.20 20.15
CA SER A 331 -7.51 18.23 20.16
C SER A 331 -6.88 17.03 19.43
N HIS A 332 -7.43 16.64 18.28
CA HIS A 332 -6.93 15.53 17.49
C HIS A 332 -5.57 15.85 16.83
N SER A 333 -4.74 14.81 16.68
CA SER A 333 -3.58 14.82 15.78
C SER A 333 -3.90 13.97 14.56
N LEU A 334 -3.76 14.55 13.36
CA LEU A 334 -3.93 13.85 12.09
C LEU A 334 -2.57 13.71 11.42
N HIS A 335 -2.21 12.50 11.01
CA HIS A 335 -0.95 12.23 10.30
C HIS A 335 -1.24 11.60 8.94
N THR A 336 -0.84 12.30 7.88
CA THR A 336 -1.03 11.89 6.49
C THR A 336 0.28 11.84 5.74
N GLY A 337 0.31 11.17 4.60
CA GLY A 337 1.42 11.18 3.65
C GLY A 337 1.94 9.80 3.27
N GLN A 338 2.96 9.81 2.42
CA GLN A 338 3.61 8.60 1.92
C GLN A 338 4.37 7.87 3.03
N THR A 339 4.12 6.58 3.15
CA THR A 339 4.81 5.74 4.15
C THR A 339 6.32 5.67 3.88
N PRO A 340 7.18 5.96 4.86
CA PRO A 340 8.61 5.73 4.73
C PRO A 340 8.93 4.25 4.98
N VAL A 341 8.73 3.40 3.97
CA VAL A 341 8.82 1.92 4.07
C VAL A 341 10.10 1.45 4.75
N MET A 342 11.24 2.03 4.37
CA MET A 342 12.56 1.65 4.90
C MET A 342 12.70 1.86 6.42
N LYS A 343 11.87 2.70 7.02
CA LYS A 343 11.85 2.89 8.48
C LYS A 343 11.35 1.65 9.22
N TYR A 344 10.55 0.81 8.58
CA TYR A 344 9.80 -0.28 9.21
C TYR A 344 10.15 -1.67 8.65
N ASN A 345 10.52 -1.77 7.38
CA ASN A 345 10.59 -3.05 6.66
C ASN A 345 11.55 -4.06 7.30
N ARG A 346 12.69 -3.63 7.84
CA ARG A 346 13.64 -4.51 8.53
C ARG A 346 13.03 -5.15 9.79
N ALA A 347 12.36 -4.37 10.63
CA ALA A 347 11.72 -4.87 11.84
C ALA A 347 10.55 -5.81 11.49
N LEU A 348 9.77 -5.46 10.49
CA LEU A 348 8.64 -6.27 10.01
C LEU A 348 9.10 -7.55 9.32
N MET A 349 10.22 -7.54 8.59
CA MET A 349 10.87 -8.75 8.08
C MET A 349 11.21 -9.72 9.22
N GLN A 350 11.78 -9.23 10.32
CA GLN A 350 12.06 -10.07 11.47
C GLN A 350 10.77 -10.63 12.10
N ALA A 351 9.71 -9.82 12.18
CA ALA A 351 8.43 -10.29 12.69
C ALA A 351 7.85 -11.44 11.83
N ILE A 352 8.00 -11.37 10.51
CA ILE A 352 7.60 -12.44 9.58
C ILE A 352 8.51 -13.67 9.77
N LEU A 353 9.83 -13.50 9.71
CA LEU A 353 10.78 -14.60 9.78
C LEU A 353 10.71 -15.38 11.10
N TRP A 354 10.25 -14.74 12.18
CA TRP A 354 10.06 -15.33 13.49
C TRP A 354 8.59 -15.63 13.82
N ASP A 355 7.71 -15.74 12.83
CA ASP A 355 6.29 -16.12 12.96
C ASP A 355 5.48 -15.27 13.96
N ARG A 356 5.85 -13.98 14.12
CA ARG A 356 5.09 -13.02 14.92
C ARG A 356 3.87 -12.47 14.19
N ILE A 357 3.89 -12.54 12.87
CA ILE A 357 2.81 -12.16 11.98
C ILE A 357 2.80 -13.07 10.74
N ARG A 358 1.63 -13.54 10.35
CA ARG A 358 1.35 -14.24 9.09
C ARG A 358 0.47 -13.35 8.24
N ILE A 359 1.10 -12.38 7.59
CA ILE A 359 0.36 -11.33 6.88
C ILE A 359 -0.34 -11.88 5.63
N ALA A 360 0.22 -12.89 4.98
CA ALA A 360 -0.37 -13.53 3.81
C ALA A 360 -1.78 -14.10 4.10
N ASP A 361 -1.95 -14.75 5.25
CA ASP A 361 -3.24 -15.30 5.68
C ASP A 361 -4.24 -14.16 5.96
N ILE A 362 -3.76 -13.10 6.63
CA ILE A 362 -4.60 -11.98 7.06
C ILE A 362 -5.11 -11.15 5.88
N VAL A 363 -4.27 -10.91 4.88
CA VAL A 363 -4.68 -10.14 3.68
C VAL A 363 -5.24 -11.03 2.56
N GLY A 364 -5.30 -12.34 2.77
CA GLY A 364 -5.83 -13.30 1.80
C GLY A 364 -5.00 -13.35 0.51
N VAL A 365 -3.68 -13.61 0.62
CA VAL A 365 -2.80 -13.71 -0.56
C VAL A 365 -3.30 -14.76 -1.53
N GLN A 366 -3.47 -14.37 -2.78
CA GLN A 366 -3.69 -15.26 -3.92
C GLN A 366 -2.59 -15.06 -4.95
N VAL A 367 -1.83 -16.12 -5.21
CA VAL A 367 -0.77 -16.09 -6.22
C VAL A 367 -1.38 -16.34 -7.60
N ILE A 368 -1.04 -15.48 -8.55
CA ILE A 368 -1.45 -15.53 -9.96
C ILE A 368 -0.22 -15.42 -10.88
N THR A 369 -0.37 -15.80 -12.15
CA THR A 369 0.67 -15.58 -13.17
C THR A 369 0.65 -14.14 -13.68
N LEU A 370 1.67 -13.73 -14.42
CA LEU A 370 1.69 -12.42 -15.09
C LEU A 370 0.52 -12.31 -16.08
N ASP A 371 0.24 -13.37 -16.82
CA ASP A 371 -0.84 -13.40 -17.82
C ASP A 371 -2.24 -13.30 -17.18
N ASP A 372 -2.39 -13.72 -15.91
CA ASP A 372 -3.64 -13.60 -15.16
C ASP A 372 -3.82 -12.20 -14.52
N ALA A 373 -2.85 -11.32 -14.58
CA ALA A 373 -2.91 -10.00 -13.93
C ALA A 373 -4.15 -9.17 -14.34
N PRO A 374 -4.56 -9.10 -15.62
CA PRO A 374 -5.78 -8.39 -16.00
C PRO A 374 -7.03 -8.90 -15.29
N ASN A 375 -7.16 -10.22 -15.13
CA ASN A 375 -8.26 -10.83 -14.37
C ASN A 375 -8.15 -10.51 -12.86
N GLY A 376 -6.93 -10.53 -12.31
CA GLY A 376 -6.65 -10.13 -10.93
C GLY A 376 -7.10 -8.68 -10.64
N TYR A 377 -6.85 -7.75 -11.55
CA TYR A 377 -7.36 -6.37 -11.47
C TYR A 377 -8.89 -6.32 -11.49
N HIS A 378 -9.52 -7.11 -12.36
CA HIS A 378 -10.98 -7.17 -12.44
C HIS A 378 -11.61 -7.72 -11.14
N GLU A 379 -11.09 -8.82 -10.61
CA GLU A 379 -11.57 -9.39 -9.34
C GLU A 379 -11.33 -8.44 -8.16
N PHE A 380 -10.17 -7.76 -8.13
CA PHE A 380 -9.86 -6.78 -7.09
C PHE A 380 -10.83 -5.59 -7.13
N ASP A 381 -11.15 -5.09 -8.33
CA ASP A 381 -12.12 -4.01 -8.54
C ASP A 381 -13.54 -4.43 -8.11
N ALA A 382 -13.92 -5.67 -8.35
CA ALA A 382 -15.18 -6.26 -7.90
C ALA A 382 -15.25 -6.43 -6.35
N GLY A 383 -14.18 -6.11 -5.62
CA GLY A 383 -14.16 -6.11 -4.16
C GLY A 383 -13.74 -7.42 -3.53
N ALA A 384 -13.02 -8.29 -4.24
CA ALA A 384 -12.48 -9.51 -3.67
C ALA A 384 -11.69 -9.24 -2.37
N PRO A 385 -11.85 -10.05 -1.31
CA PRO A 385 -11.12 -9.92 -0.05
C PRO A 385 -9.74 -10.57 -0.16
N LYS A 386 -8.96 -10.16 -1.18
CA LYS A 386 -7.72 -10.82 -1.57
C LYS A 386 -6.63 -9.82 -1.86
N LYS A 387 -5.39 -10.23 -1.59
CA LYS A 387 -4.18 -9.60 -2.09
C LYS A 387 -3.64 -10.44 -3.25
N PHE A 388 -3.79 -9.96 -4.48
CA PHE A 388 -3.25 -10.64 -5.66
C PHE A 388 -1.74 -10.41 -5.74
N VAL A 389 -0.99 -11.52 -5.76
CA VAL A 389 0.47 -11.58 -5.88
C VAL A 389 0.79 -12.21 -7.22
N ILE A 390 1.42 -11.46 -8.10
CA ILE A 390 1.87 -11.91 -9.41
C ILE A 390 3.23 -12.58 -9.25
N ASP A 391 3.35 -13.82 -9.71
CA ASP A 391 4.61 -14.57 -9.84
C ASP A 391 4.99 -14.65 -11.32
N PRO A 392 5.79 -13.72 -11.85
CA PRO A 392 6.04 -13.61 -13.28
C PRO A 392 6.80 -14.80 -13.86
N HIS A 393 7.59 -15.48 -13.04
CA HIS A 393 8.44 -16.60 -13.45
C HIS A 393 8.00 -17.95 -12.87
N GLN A 394 6.85 -18.00 -12.22
CA GLN A 394 6.28 -19.19 -11.56
C GLN A 394 7.26 -19.86 -10.58
N MET A 395 7.96 -19.03 -9.81
CA MET A 395 8.99 -19.49 -8.86
C MET A 395 8.39 -20.06 -7.57
N PHE A 396 7.18 -19.66 -7.17
CA PHE A 396 6.52 -20.11 -5.94
C PHE A 396 6.13 -21.59 -6.00
N ARG A 397 5.82 -22.11 -7.17
CA ARG A 397 5.46 -23.54 -7.39
C ARG A 397 6.63 -24.51 -7.29
N LYS A 398 7.86 -24.01 -7.24
CA LYS A 398 9.09 -24.84 -7.13
C LYS A 398 9.54 -25.05 -5.69
N ALA A 399 8.91 -24.37 -4.73
CA ALA A 399 9.26 -24.44 -3.30
C ALA A 399 8.29 -25.32 -2.48
N ALA A 400 7.33 -26.02 -3.14
CA ALA A 400 6.37 -26.92 -2.49
C ALA A 400 6.81 -28.39 -2.52
#